data_436dd7fc781d319b162819b676602b5d
#
_entry.id   436dd7fc781d319b162819b676602b5d
#
_cell.length_a   1.000
_cell.length_b   1.000
_cell.length_c   1.000
_cell.angle_alpha   90.00
_cell.angle_beta   90.00
_cell.angle_gamma   90.00
#
_symmetry.space_group_name_H-M   'P 1'
#
loop_
_entity.id
_entity.type
_entity.pdbx_description
1 polymer ?
#
loop_
_entity_poly.entity_id
_entity_poly.type
_entity_poly.pdbx_seq_one_letter_code
_entity_poly.pdbx_strand_id
1 'polypeptide(L)'
;MTVVLGAPISPFVRKVRVALAEKNLPYELKPVMPGSDDPEFQALSPLGKVPAFRDDLIGLADSSVICAYLEKRYPAPALLPADPAGYATTLWLEEYADSKLFHVCTEGVFFERIVKGRMRGLPVDEAKVAAALQQLPLVCGYLEQQLAAGALGGSTLTLGDIAVATQFVNLNYAGEQVDAPAFPKLTQFLARTLARPSFADCLAQERAMMK
;
A
#
# COMPACT_ATOMS: atom_id res chain seq x y z
N MET A 1 -15.75 -5.07 17.32
CA MET A 1 -15.49 -3.85 16.54
C MET A 1 -14.10 -3.98 15.91
N THR A 2 -13.98 -3.73 14.62
CA THR A 2 -12.72 -3.83 13.87
C THR A 2 -11.84 -2.61 14.13
N VAL A 3 -10.57 -2.83 14.48
CA VAL A 3 -9.58 -1.76 14.71
C VAL A 3 -8.34 -2.04 13.88
N VAL A 4 -7.84 -1.02 13.20
CA VAL A 4 -6.54 -1.01 12.50
C VAL A 4 -5.60 -0.08 13.25
N LEU A 5 -4.45 -0.60 13.67
CA LEU A 5 -3.41 0.20 14.33
C LEU A 5 -2.28 0.46 13.33
N GLY A 6 -1.94 1.73 13.12
CA GLY A 6 -0.83 2.07 12.23
C GLY A 6 -0.82 3.52 11.76
N ALA A 7 0.31 3.92 11.21
CA ALA A 7 0.49 5.24 10.62
C ALA A 7 -0.33 5.37 9.32
N PRO A 8 -1.25 6.33 9.20
CA PRO A 8 -2.11 6.47 8.00
C PRO A 8 -1.34 6.53 6.69
N ILE A 9 -0.18 7.20 6.68
CA ILE A 9 0.68 7.36 5.49
C ILE A 9 1.47 6.10 5.09
N SER A 10 1.39 5.03 5.90
CA SER A 10 2.04 3.75 5.57
C SER A 10 1.30 3.09 4.39
N PRO A 11 2.00 2.64 3.34
CA PRO A 11 1.37 1.94 2.21
C PRO A 11 0.71 0.64 2.65
N PHE A 12 1.28 -0.05 3.64
CA PHE A 12 0.74 -1.28 4.20
C PHE A 12 -0.55 -1.06 5.01
N VAL A 13 -0.60 0.03 5.79
CA VAL A 13 -1.82 0.44 6.51
C VAL A 13 -2.90 0.85 5.50
N ARG A 14 -2.54 1.62 4.47
CA ARG A 14 -3.44 2.00 3.38
C ARG A 14 -3.99 0.79 2.64
N LYS A 15 -3.16 -0.23 2.33
CA LYS A 15 -3.60 -1.49 1.72
C LYS A 15 -4.76 -2.12 2.51
N VAL A 16 -4.61 -2.29 3.81
CA VAL A 16 -5.66 -2.86 4.69
C VAL A 16 -6.90 -1.97 4.73
N ARG A 17 -6.73 -0.64 4.87
CA ARG A 17 -7.85 0.32 4.90
C ARG A 17 -8.66 0.30 3.62
N VAL A 18 -7.99 0.27 2.47
CA VAL A 18 -8.65 0.17 1.16
C VAL A 18 -9.37 -1.16 1.01
N ALA A 19 -8.76 -2.29 1.43
CA ALA A 19 -9.40 -3.59 1.40
C ALA A 19 -10.68 -3.63 2.27
N LEU A 20 -10.64 -3.04 3.48
CA LEU A 20 -11.82 -2.90 4.34
C LEU A 20 -12.92 -2.04 3.68
N ALA A 21 -12.54 -0.92 3.08
CA ALA A 21 -13.47 -0.02 2.40
C ALA A 21 -14.12 -0.69 1.17
N GLU A 22 -13.35 -1.41 0.35
CA GLU A 22 -13.88 -2.16 -0.80
C GLU A 22 -14.87 -3.26 -0.35
N LYS A 23 -14.65 -3.85 0.82
CA LYS A 23 -15.56 -4.83 1.41
C LYS A 23 -16.73 -4.21 2.22
N ASN A 24 -16.83 -2.88 2.26
CA ASN A 24 -17.82 -2.13 3.06
C ASN A 24 -17.78 -2.47 4.55
N LEU A 25 -16.61 -2.73 5.09
CA LEU A 25 -16.41 -3.09 6.50
C LEU A 25 -16.01 -1.83 7.30
N PRO A 26 -16.82 -1.40 8.27
CA PRO A 26 -16.47 -0.27 9.13
C PRO A 26 -15.32 -0.65 10.07
N TYR A 27 -14.41 0.29 10.30
CA TYR A 27 -13.27 0.12 11.19
C TYR A 27 -12.92 1.44 11.88
N GLU A 28 -12.26 1.33 13.01
CA GLU A 28 -11.57 2.43 13.68
C GLU A 28 -10.09 2.41 13.28
N LEU A 29 -9.53 3.57 12.89
CA LEU A 29 -8.09 3.72 12.73
C LEU A 29 -7.50 4.31 14.00
N LYS A 30 -6.63 3.57 14.66
CA LYS A 30 -5.82 4.03 15.80
C LYS A 30 -4.41 4.36 15.29
N PRO A 31 -4.03 5.64 15.21
CA PRO A 31 -2.71 6.03 14.72
C PRO A 31 -1.61 5.55 15.66
N VAL A 32 -0.73 4.71 15.14
CA VAL A 32 0.43 4.18 15.85
C VAL A 32 1.63 4.16 14.90
N MET A 33 2.81 4.56 15.38
CA MET A 33 4.04 4.52 14.59
C MET A 33 4.72 3.15 14.71
N PRO A 34 5.48 2.71 13.69
CA PRO A 34 6.33 1.53 13.82
C PRO A 34 7.27 1.64 15.03
N GLY A 35 7.39 0.55 15.80
CA GLY A 35 8.22 0.51 17.00
C GLY A 35 7.63 1.21 18.22
N SER A 36 6.32 1.55 18.19
CA SER A 36 5.63 2.16 19.34
C SER A 36 5.65 1.25 20.56
N ASP A 37 5.70 1.87 21.74
CA ASP A 37 5.59 1.24 23.05
C ASP A 37 4.14 1.05 23.55
N ASP A 38 3.14 1.38 22.71
CA ASP A 38 1.72 1.12 22.98
C ASP A 38 1.52 -0.38 23.29
N PRO A 39 1.04 -0.75 24.51
CA PRO A 39 0.95 -2.16 24.89
C PRO A 39 0.01 -3.01 24.00
N GLU A 40 -1.07 -2.42 23.49
CA GLU A 40 -1.98 -3.10 22.57
C GLU A 40 -1.27 -3.39 21.26
N PHE A 41 -0.53 -2.41 20.72
CA PHE A 41 0.23 -2.58 19.51
C PHE A 41 1.33 -3.64 19.64
N GLN A 42 2.10 -3.62 20.74
CA GLN A 42 3.15 -4.61 20.99
C GLN A 42 2.60 -6.03 21.09
N ALA A 43 1.45 -6.21 21.74
CA ALA A 43 0.80 -7.51 21.85
C ALA A 43 0.33 -8.05 20.48
N LEU A 44 -0.11 -7.17 19.57
CA LEU A 44 -0.59 -7.55 18.24
C LEU A 44 0.54 -7.68 17.21
N SER A 45 1.59 -6.85 17.32
CA SER A 45 2.69 -6.80 16.36
C SER A 45 4.05 -7.00 17.02
N PRO A 46 4.46 -8.25 17.30
CA PRO A 46 5.74 -8.54 17.97
C PRO A 46 6.95 -8.12 17.14
N LEU A 47 6.81 -7.90 15.84
CA LEU A 47 7.85 -7.34 14.98
C LEU A 47 7.93 -5.80 15.03
N GLY A 48 7.02 -5.13 15.73
CA GLY A 48 6.95 -3.67 15.81
C GLY A 48 6.59 -3.00 14.47
N LYS A 49 6.02 -3.74 13.52
CA LYS A 49 5.64 -3.23 12.20
C LYS A 49 4.15 -2.90 12.13
N VAL A 50 3.80 -1.94 11.29
CA VAL A 50 2.41 -1.57 11.00
C VAL A 50 1.99 -2.08 9.63
N PRO A 51 0.71 -2.45 9.43
CA PRO A 51 -0.41 -2.42 10.37
C PRO A 51 -0.42 -3.56 11.38
N ALA A 52 -1.06 -3.30 12.53
CA ALA A 52 -1.68 -4.33 13.35
C ALA A 52 -3.21 -4.21 13.22
N PHE A 53 -3.91 -5.29 13.49
CA PHE A 53 -5.34 -5.42 13.29
C PHE A 53 -5.95 -6.27 14.41
N ARG A 54 -7.14 -5.93 14.86
CA ARG A 54 -7.98 -6.83 15.66
C ARG A 54 -9.45 -6.67 15.35
N ASP A 55 -10.19 -7.72 15.57
CA ASP A 55 -11.64 -7.71 15.60
C ASP A 55 -12.20 -8.51 16.80
N ASP A 56 -13.39 -9.08 16.67
CA ASP A 56 -14.04 -9.87 17.73
C ASP A 56 -13.51 -11.32 17.81
N LEU A 57 -12.75 -11.78 16.82
CA LEU A 57 -12.24 -13.16 16.73
C LEU A 57 -10.73 -13.26 16.92
N ILE A 58 -9.95 -12.30 16.38
CA ILE A 58 -8.50 -12.44 16.27
C ILE A 58 -7.77 -11.11 16.33
N GLY A 59 -6.51 -11.16 16.77
CA GLY A 59 -5.52 -10.11 16.59
C GLY A 59 -4.43 -10.57 15.63
N LEU A 60 -4.05 -9.73 14.68
CA LEU A 60 -3.09 -10.02 13.61
C LEU A 60 -2.17 -8.83 13.35
N ALA A 61 -0.98 -9.13 12.86
CA ALA A 61 -0.12 -8.16 12.19
C ALA A 61 0.22 -8.66 10.78
N ASP A 62 0.87 -7.79 10.00
CA ASP A 62 1.18 -7.96 8.58
C ASP A 62 -0.02 -7.73 7.65
N SER A 63 0.18 -6.86 6.66
CA SER A 63 -0.91 -6.42 5.78
C SER A 63 -1.43 -7.52 4.86
N SER A 64 -0.56 -8.43 4.41
CA SER A 64 -0.95 -9.55 3.54
C SER A 64 -1.75 -10.59 4.32
N VAL A 65 -1.30 -10.90 5.55
CA VAL A 65 -2.01 -11.81 6.47
C VAL A 65 -3.38 -11.26 6.84
N ILE A 66 -3.46 -9.97 7.16
CA ILE A 66 -4.73 -9.29 7.47
C ILE A 66 -5.67 -9.35 6.26
N CYS A 67 -5.21 -9.01 5.06
CA CYS A 67 -6.04 -9.05 3.85
C CYS A 67 -6.48 -10.48 3.50
N ALA A 68 -5.62 -11.48 3.67
CA ALA A 68 -6.00 -12.88 3.47
C ALA A 68 -7.06 -13.36 4.48
N TYR A 69 -6.97 -12.92 5.74
CA TYR A 69 -8.00 -13.17 6.75
C TYR A 69 -9.32 -12.50 6.36
N LEU A 70 -9.29 -11.23 5.97
CA LEU A 70 -10.49 -10.50 5.54
C LEU A 70 -11.16 -11.15 4.33
N GLU A 71 -10.37 -11.67 3.38
CA GLU A 71 -10.90 -12.39 2.22
C GLU A 71 -11.63 -13.68 2.62
N LYS A 72 -11.09 -14.43 3.58
CA LYS A 72 -11.73 -15.65 4.08
C LYS A 72 -12.97 -15.37 4.90
N ARG A 73 -12.94 -14.34 5.74
CA ARG A 73 -14.07 -14.00 6.61
C ARG A 73 -15.20 -13.31 5.85
N TYR A 74 -14.86 -12.49 4.86
CA TYR A 74 -15.77 -11.68 4.07
C TYR A 74 -15.47 -11.88 2.58
N PRO A 75 -15.90 -12.98 1.97
CA PRO A 75 -15.50 -13.35 0.61
C PRO A 75 -16.08 -12.46 -0.49
N ALA A 76 -17.07 -11.62 -0.20
CA ALA A 76 -17.69 -10.71 -1.16
C ALA A 76 -17.62 -9.25 -0.68
N PRO A 77 -17.24 -8.30 -1.58
CA PRO A 77 -16.67 -8.55 -2.91
C PRO A 77 -15.27 -9.18 -2.81
N ALA A 78 -14.95 -10.09 -3.72
CA ALA A 78 -13.66 -10.77 -3.76
C ALA A 78 -12.54 -9.83 -4.23
N LEU A 79 -11.43 -9.81 -3.51
CA LEU A 79 -10.20 -9.11 -3.88
C LEU A 79 -9.10 -10.08 -4.36
N LEU A 80 -9.34 -11.39 -4.19
CA LEU A 80 -8.51 -12.46 -4.72
C LEU A 80 -9.32 -13.27 -5.73
N PRO A 81 -8.83 -13.46 -6.97
CA PRO A 81 -9.48 -14.29 -7.97
C PRO A 81 -9.69 -15.74 -7.50
N ALA A 82 -10.78 -16.36 -7.93
CA ALA A 82 -11.08 -17.73 -7.56
C ALA A 82 -10.30 -18.76 -8.37
N ASP A 83 -9.88 -18.42 -9.59
CA ASP A 83 -9.07 -19.29 -10.42
C ASP A 83 -7.61 -19.33 -9.94
N PRO A 84 -6.92 -20.49 -10.00
CA PRO A 84 -5.58 -20.64 -9.45
C PRO A 84 -4.51 -19.73 -10.08
N ALA A 85 -4.59 -19.45 -11.36
CA ALA A 85 -3.60 -18.63 -12.06
C ALA A 85 -3.76 -17.14 -11.70
N GLY A 86 -4.99 -16.62 -11.72
CA GLY A 86 -5.29 -15.26 -11.29
C GLY A 86 -4.97 -15.03 -9.81
N TYR A 87 -5.30 -16.00 -8.95
CA TYR A 87 -4.94 -15.97 -7.53
C TYR A 87 -3.42 -15.84 -7.34
N ALA A 88 -2.63 -16.74 -7.97
CA ALA A 88 -1.19 -16.71 -7.85
C ALA A 88 -0.56 -15.42 -8.41
N THR A 89 -1.07 -14.94 -9.54
CA THR A 89 -0.64 -13.67 -10.14
C THR A 89 -0.92 -12.48 -9.23
N THR A 90 -2.10 -12.45 -8.61
CA THR A 90 -2.46 -11.39 -7.65
C THR A 90 -1.53 -11.37 -6.44
N LEU A 91 -1.23 -12.52 -5.86
CA LEU A 91 -0.28 -12.63 -4.75
C LEU A 91 1.14 -12.25 -5.16
N TRP A 92 1.57 -12.65 -6.37
CA TRP A 92 2.87 -12.24 -6.90
C TRP A 92 2.99 -10.72 -7.04
N LEU A 93 1.96 -10.07 -7.56
CA LEU A 93 1.94 -8.60 -7.72
C LEU A 93 1.88 -7.88 -6.37
N GLU A 94 1.18 -8.46 -5.39
CA GLU A 94 1.20 -7.98 -4.00
C GLU A 94 2.61 -8.06 -3.42
N GLU A 95 3.27 -9.23 -3.50
CA GLU A 95 4.64 -9.43 -3.01
C GLU A 95 5.63 -8.51 -3.73
N TYR A 96 5.50 -8.36 -5.05
CA TYR A 96 6.33 -7.42 -5.81
C TYR A 96 6.16 -5.97 -5.32
N ALA A 97 4.94 -5.58 -4.98
CA ALA A 97 4.66 -4.26 -4.43
C ALA A 97 5.22 -4.09 -3.02
N ASP A 98 5.06 -5.10 -2.17
CA ASP A 98 5.48 -5.06 -0.76
C ASP A 98 7.00 -5.22 -0.58
N SER A 99 7.70 -5.72 -1.60
CA SER A 99 9.16 -5.85 -1.63
C SER A 99 9.80 -4.82 -2.57
N LYS A 100 9.78 -5.07 -3.88
CA LYS A 100 10.53 -4.26 -4.86
C LYS A 100 10.04 -2.83 -4.98
N LEU A 101 8.72 -2.61 -5.11
CA LEU A 101 8.19 -1.25 -5.17
C LEU A 101 8.36 -0.50 -3.86
N PHE A 102 8.18 -1.19 -2.73
CA PHE A 102 8.42 -0.60 -1.41
C PHE A 102 9.84 -0.07 -1.30
N HIS A 103 10.85 -0.85 -1.69
CA HIS A 103 12.24 -0.39 -1.64
C HIS A 103 12.52 0.81 -2.54
N VAL A 104 11.90 0.88 -3.72
CA VAL A 104 12.08 1.99 -4.64
C VAL A 104 11.26 3.21 -4.20
N CYS A 105 9.93 3.06 -4.10
CA CYS A 105 9.03 4.21 -3.93
C CYS A 105 8.97 4.69 -2.47
N THR A 106 8.87 3.76 -1.52
CA THR A 106 8.62 4.12 -0.12
C THR A 106 9.92 4.25 0.66
N GLU A 107 10.75 3.22 0.73
CA GLU A 107 11.97 3.26 1.53
C GLU A 107 13.04 4.17 0.93
N GLY A 108 13.25 4.10 -0.39
CA GLY A 108 14.29 4.87 -1.08
C GLY A 108 13.96 6.34 -1.26
N VAL A 109 12.71 6.69 -1.53
CA VAL A 109 12.32 8.07 -1.84
C VAL A 109 11.46 8.69 -0.75
N PHE A 110 10.27 8.11 -0.48
CA PHE A 110 9.32 8.71 0.46
C PHE A 110 9.87 8.77 1.89
N PHE A 111 10.48 7.71 2.39
CA PHE A 111 11.03 7.70 3.75
C PHE A 111 12.11 8.75 3.92
N GLU A 112 13.03 8.86 2.97
CA GLU A 112 14.12 9.84 3.03
C GLU A 112 13.59 11.28 2.97
N ARG A 113 12.77 11.61 1.97
CA ARG A 113 12.33 13.00 1.77
C ARG A 113 11.23 13.44 2.75
N ILE A 114 10.25 12.55 3.01
CA ILE A 114 9.08 12.92 3.83
C ILE A 114 9.28 12.56 5.28
N VAL A 115 9.52 11.28 5.60
CA VAL A 115 9.57 10.86 7.00
C VAL A 115 10.82 11.40 7.68
N LYS A 116 11.99 11.20 7.07
CA LYS A 116 13.26 11.62 7.65
C LYS A 116 13.48 13.13 7.48
N GLY A 117 13.36 13.65 6.27
CA GLY A 117 13.60 15.06 5.96
C GLY A 117 12.51 15.97 6.52
N ARG A 118 11.30 15.91 5.96
CA ARG A 118 10.22 16.86 6.28
C ARG A 118 9.65 16.68 7.69
N MET A 119 9.35 15.43 8.12
CA MET A 119 8.67 15.20 9.40
C MET A 119 9.61 15.20 10.60
N ARG A 120 10.86 14.72 10.43
CA ARG A 120 11.83 14.62 11.53
C ARG A 120 12.92 15.69 11.50
N GLY A 121 13.02 16.49 10.42
CA GLY A 121 14.06 17.53 10.26
C GLY A 121 15.48 16.97 10.16
N LEU A 122 15.64 15.71 9.76
CA LEU A 122 16.93 15.05 9.64
C LEU A 122 17.48 15.18 8.21
N PRO A 123 18.81 15.11 8.01
CA PRO A 123 19.41 15.17 6.68
C PRO A 123 18.90 14.04 5.78
N VAL A 124 18.50 14.40 4.55
CA VAL A 124 18.10 13.44 3.51
C VAL A 124 19.35 12.80 2.91
N ASP A 125 19.32 11.50 2.70
CA ASP A 125 20.36 10.79 1.95
C ASP A 125 20.05 10.88 0.44
N GLU A 126 20.54 11.93 -0.20
CA GLU A 126 20.30 12.18 -1.63
C GLU A 126 20.93 11.10 -2.53
N ALA A 127 21.98 10.42 -2.09
CA ALA A 127 22.56 9.30 -2.84
C ALA A 127 21.62 8.10 -2.86
N LYS A 128 20.98 7.79 -1.73
CA LYS A 128 19.94 6.74 -1.62
C LYS A 128 18.73 7.07 -2.48
N VAL A 129 18.27 8.33 -2.43
CA VAL A 129 17.14 8.80 -3.27
C VAL A 129 17.48 8.65 -4.75
N ALA A 130 18.65 9.12 -5.19
CA ALA A 130 19.09 9.02 -6.58
C ALA A 130 19.18 7.55 -7.04
N ALA A 131 19.74 6.66 -6.21
CA ALA A 131 19.84 5.24 -6.53
C ALA A 131 18.45 4.57 -6.66
N ALA A 132 17.48 4.96 -5.82
CA ALA A 132 16.11 4.50 -5.93
C ALA A 132 15.42 4.99 -7.21
N LEU A 133 15.56 6.29 -7.53
CA LEU A 133 15.01 6.89 -8.75
C LEU A 133 15.59 6.30 -10.04
N GLN A 134 16.86 5.88 -10.05
CA GLN A 134 17.45 5.16 -11.18
C GLN A 134 16.77 3.80 -11.45
N GLN A 135 16.16 3.19 -10.42
CA GLN A 135 15.43 1.93 -10.58
C GLN A 135 13.96 2.14 -10.99
N LEU A 136 13.43 3.35 -10.89
CA LEU A 136 12.02 3.63 -11.16
C LEU A 136 11.58 3.24 -12.58
N PRO A 137 12.35 3.54 -13.66
CA PRO A 137 11.97 3.09 -15.01
C PRO A 137 11.88 1.57 -15.16
N LEU A 138 12.74 0.84 -14.46
CA LEU A 138 12.73 -0.65 -14.51
C LEU A 138 11.44 -1.21 -13.88
N VAL A 139 11.07 -0.73 -12.70
CA VAL A 139 9.85 -1.21 -12.02
C VAL A 139 8.59 -0.76 -12.74
N CYS A 140 8.56 0.46 -13.29
CA CYS A 140 7.46 0.94 -14.12
C CYS A 140 7.32 0.12 -15.40
N GLY A 141 8.43 -0.22 -16.07
CA GLY A 141 8.43 -1.04 -17.28
C GLY A 141 7.90 -2.45 -17.03
N TYR A 142 8.24 -3.08 -15.91
CA TYR A 142 7.66 -4.35 -15.51
C TYR A 142 6.13 -4.25 -15.34
N LEU A 143 5.65 -3.25 -14.61
CA LEU A 143 4.21 -3.07 -14.40
C LEU A 143 3.46 -2.72 -15.68
N GLU A 144 4.06 -1.94 -16.58
CA GLU A 144 3.50 -1.63 -17.89
C GLU A 144 3.27 -2.92 -18.72
N GLN A 145 4.21 -3.88 -18.64
CA GLN A 145 4.09 -5.21 -19.24
C GLN A 145 2.97 -6.04 -18.61
N GLN A 146 2.86 -6.05 -17.27
CA GLN A 146 1.79 -6.77 -16.56
C GLN A 146 0.40 -6.20 -16.91
N LEU A 147 0.28 -4.90 -17.07
CA LEU A 147 -0.93 -4.24 -17.54
C LEU A 147 -1.26 -4.60 -19.00
N ALA A 148 -0.25 -4.67 -19.87
CA ALA A 148 -0.42 -5.08 -21.25
C ALA A 148 -0.86 -6.56 -21.38
N ALA A 149 -0.39 -7.41 -20.47
CA ALA A 149 -0.76 -8.83 -20.40
C ALA A 149 -2.12 -9.09 -19.72
N GLY A 150 -2.76 -8.05 -19.14
CA GLY A 150 -4.02 -8.18 -18.39
C GLY A 150 -3.89 -8.83 -17.01
N ALA A 151 -2.66 -8.96 -16.51
CA ALA A 151 -2.37 -9.52 -15.19
C ALA A 151 -2.62 -8.52 -14.05
N LEU A 152 -2.64 -7.22 -14.36
CA LEU A 152 -2.89 -6.10 -13.47
C LEU A 152 -3.95 -5.20 -14.09
N GLY A 153 -4.75 -4.53 -13.28
CA GLY A 153 -5.68 -3.49 -13.75
C GLY A 153 -6.87 -4.00 -14.55
N GLY A 154 -7.33 -5.22 -14.28
CA GLY A 154 -8.53 -5.81 -14.89
C GLY A 154 -9.83 -5.06 -14.59
N SER A 155 -10.97 -5.65 -14.94
CA SER A 155 -12.30 -5.07 -14.67
C SER A 155 -12.67 -5.11 -13.18
N THR A 156 -12.17 -6.10 -12.45
CA THR A 156 -12.36 -6.25 -10.99
C THR A 156 -11.08 -5.84 -10.28
N LEU A 157 -11.21 -5.02 -9.25
CA LEU A 157 -10.08 -4.62 -8.41
C LEU A 157 -9.59 -5.83 -7.61
N THR A 158 -8.27 -6.05 -7.64
CA THR A 158 -7.61 -7.12 -6.88
C THR A 158 -6.73 -6.57 -5.76
N LEU A 159 -6.32 -7.44 -4.84
CA LEU A 159 -5.36 -7.09 -3.80
C LEU A 159 -4.00 -6.65 -4.39
N GLY A 160 -3.57 -7.26 -5.50
CA GLY A 160 -2.38 -6.84 -6.25
C GLY A 160 -2.49 -5.41 -6.79
N ASP A 161 -3.67 -5.03 -7.32
CA ASP A 161 -3.93 -3.65 -7.78
C ASP A 161 -3.80 -2.66 -6.62
N ILE A 162 -4.38 -2.99 -5.46
CA ILE A 162 -4.33 -2.15 -4.26
C ILE A 162 -2.88 -1.99 -3.78
N ALA A 163 -2.15 -3.10 -3.67
CA ALA A 163 -0.76 -3.11 -3.21
C ALA A 163 0.16 -2.27 -4.10
N VAL A 164 0.05 -2.43 -5.43
CA VAL A 164 0.81 -1.62 -6.39
C VAL A 164 0.46 -0.14 -6.25
N ALA A 165 -0.83 0.21 -6.27
CA ALA A 165 -1.25 1.62 -6.23
C ALA A 165 -0.81 2.33 -4.95
N THR A 166 -0.81 1.66 -3.78
CA THR A 166 -0.40 2.27 -2.51
C THR A 166 1.06 2.75 -2.50
N GLN A 167 1.96 2.05 -3.21
CA GLN A 167 3.37 2.44 -3.27
C GLN A 167 3.57 3.73 -4.08
N PHE A 168 2.83 3.88 -5.18
CA PHE A 168 2.90 5.09 -6.00
C PHE A 168 2.28 6.32 -5.31
N VAL A 169 1.35 6.14 -4.37
CA VAL A 169 0.90 7.24 -3.51
C VAL A 169 2.07 7.82 -2.72
N ASN A 170 2.91 6.96 -2.13
CA ASN A 170 4.07 7.42 -1.37
C ASN A 170 5.11 8.11 -2.26
N LEU A 171 5.34 7.57 -3.46
CA LEU A 171 6.19 8.23 -4.45
C LEU A 171 5.68 9.64 -4.79
N ASN A 172 4.37 9.79 -5.04
CA ASN A 172 3.74 11.08 -5.32
C ASN A 172 3.86 12.08 -4.15
N TYR A 173 3.71 11.62 -2.90
CA TYR A 173 3.92 12.46 -1.73
C TYR A 173 5.35 12.98 -1.61
N ALA A 174 6.31 12.23 -2.12
CA ALA A 174 7.71 12.62 -2.17
C ALA A 174 8.08 13.53 -3.37
N GLY A 175 7.07 13.93 -4.18
CA GLY A 175 7.23 14.85 -5.31
C GLY A 175 7.61 14.19 -6.62
N GLU A 176 7.64 12.85 -6.68
CA GLU A 176 7.96 12.11 -7.90
C GLU A 176 6.70 11.54 -8.55
N GLN A 177 6.76 11.34 -9.86
CA GLN A 177 5.65 10.82 -10.67
C GLN A 177 6.16 9.80 -11.68
N VAL A 178 5.23 8.96 -12.16
CA VAL A 178 5.47 8.07 -13.29
C VAL A 178 5.61 8.91 -14.56
N ASP A 179 6.58 8.59 -15.40
CA ASP A 179 6.72 9.17 -16.74
C ASP A 179 5.55 8.70 -17.63
N ALA A 180 4.53 9.53 -17.74
CA ALA A 180 3.30 9.19 -18.46
C ALA A 180 3.50 8.86 -19.95
N PRO A 181 4.34 9.59 -20.73
CA PRO A 181 4.71 9.21 -22.09
C PRO A 181 5.36 7.83 -22.20
N ALA A 182 6.26 7.49 -21.27
CA ALA A 182 6.98 6.21 -21.29
C ALA A 182 6.11 5.04 -20.76
N PHE A 183 5.19 5.29 -19.82
CA PHE A 183 4.38 4.26 -19.15
C PHE A 183 2.88 4.64 -19.14
N PRO A 184 2.22 4.72 -20.32
CA PRO A 184 0.85 5.23 -20.43
C PRO A 184 -0.20 4.32 -19.75
N LYS A 185 -0.05 2.99 -19.82
CA LYS A 185 -0.98 2.06 -19.17
C LYS A 185 -0.88 2.14 -17.65
N LEU A 186 0.33 2.23 -17.11
CA LEU A 186 0.54 2.39 -15.68
C LEU A 186 -0.05 3.71 -15.18
N THR A 187 0.16 4.80 -15.90
CA THR A 187 -0.41 6.11 -15.58
C THR A 187 -1.94 6.05 -15.57
N GLN A 188 -2.56 5.44 -16.60
CA GLN A 188 -4.02 5.28 -16.65
C GLN A 188 -4.54 4.37 -15.53
N PHE A 189 -3.85 3.27 -15.24
CA PHE A 189 -4.18 2.36 -14.15
C PHE A 189 -4.18 3.09 -12.80
N LEU A 190 -3.10 3.82 -12.49
CA LEU A 190 -2.98 4.58 -11.25
C LEU A 190 -4.07 5.65 -11.14
N ALA A 191 -4.32 6.41 -12.19
CA ALA A 191 -5.37 7.44 -12.20
C ALA A 191 -6.75 6.83 -11.89
N ARG A 192 -7.12 5.72 -12.55
CA ARG A 192 -8.39 5.02 -12.33
C ARG A 192 -8.49 4.42 -10.92
N THR A 193 -7.44 3.77 -10.46
CA THR A 193 -7.43 3.08 -9.17
C THR A 193 -7.48 4.07 -8.01
N LEU A 194 -6.68 5.13 -8.05
CA LEU A 194 -6.63 6.14 -7.00
C LEU A 194 -7.87 7.05 -6.95
N ALA A 195 -8.66 7.09 -8.02
CA ALA A 195 -9.95 7.81 -8.05
C ALA A 195 -11.10 7.03 -7.38
N ARG A 196 -10.90 5.75 -7.02
CA ARG A 196 -11.94 4.97 -6.32
C ARG A 196 -12.26 5.59 -4.95
N PRO A 197 -13.52 5.57 -4.50
CA PRO A 197 -13.89 6.10 -3.19
C PRO A 197 -13.05 5.53 -2.05
N SER A 198 -12.73 4.23 -2.07
CA SER A 198 -11.89 3.54 -1.08
C SER A 198 -10.49 4.14 -0.92
N PHE A 199 -9.89 4.61 -2.01
CA PHE A 199 -8.63 5.35 -1.99
C PHE A 199 -8.82 6.82 -1.63
N ALA A 200 -9.82 7.49 -2.22
CA ALA A 200 -10.03 8.92 -2.07
C ALA A 200 -10.18 9.33 -0.59
N ASP A 201 -10.95 8.57 0.19
CA ASP A 201 -11.15 8.81 1.62
C ASP A 201 -9.85 8.63 2.43
N CYS A 202 -9.08 7.59 2.13
CA CYS A 202 -7.76 7.39 2.74
C CYS A 202 -6.83 8.57 2.45
N LEU A 203 -6.73 8.96 1.18
CA LEU A 203 -5.84 10.03 0.73
C LEU A 203 -6.25 11.41 1.28
N ALA A 204 -7.56 11.67 1.46
CA ALA A 204 -8.04 12.91 2.06
C ALA A 204 -7.58 13.05 3.52
N GLN A 205 -7.70 11.96 4.31
CA GLN A 205 -7.23 11.93 5.70
C GLN A 205 -5.71 12.08 5.79
N GLU A 206 -4.95 11.40 4.93
CA GLU A 206 -3.49 11.47 4.92
C GLU A 206 -2.98 12.88 4.58
N ARG A 207 -3.57 13.54 3.57
CA ARG A 207 -3.22 14.93 3.20
C ARG A 207 -3.50 15.92 4.33
N ALA A 208 -4.55 15.69 5.11
CA ALA A 208 -4.85 16.54 6.26
C ALA A 208 -3.77 16.45 7.36
N MET A 209 -3.14 15.28 7.50
CA MET A 209 -2.05 15.05 8.47
C MET A 209 -0.68 15.56 8.00
N MET A 210 -0.49 15.74 6.69
CA MET A 210 0.78 16.20 6.12
C MET A 210 0.86 17.72 5.91
N LYS A 211 -0.21 18.45 6.25
CA LYS A 211 -0.21 19.93 6.26
C LYS A 211 0.46 20.47 7.49
#